data_62d3f6da14e8cb69dc4f31203b17c869
#
_entry.id   62d3f6da14e8cb69dc4f31203b17c869
#
_cell.length_a   1.000
_cell.length_b   1.000
_cell.length_c   1.000
_cell.angle_alpha   90.00
_cell.angle_beta   90.00
_cell.angle_gamma   90.00
#
_symmetry.space_group_name_H-M   'P 1'
#
loop_
_entity.id
_entity.type
_entity.pdbx_description
1 polymer ?
#
loop_
_entity_poly.entity_id
_entity_poly.type
_entity_poly.pdbx_seq_one_letter_code
_entity_poly.pdbx_strand_id
1 'polypeptide(L)'
;MQEKNHQHRDGHGLWTDQNVGKLAEFDEYLYIDYENVQDVNVDLIKSTIKVMIIVGENQTKVPIDLIQKTQPFGESVQWLRVGGKGRNALDFFIAFFLGKDVSANPSKTFIIYSKDTGYDPLINHLKKKGVKAKRIVSFQELSHHRKIKIDEAGIKRVRDNLDKLPANKRPKKRKSLTAYILSLLTGMEQKEIDNVIEDLFIKKIVYEENGIIKYDLDLELDDLVD
;
A
#
# COMPACT_ATOMS: atom_id res chain seq x y z
N MET A 1 -57.53 -24.20 25.98
CA MET A 1 -57.10 -22.83 25.74
C MET A 1 -55.59 -22.82 25.73
N GLN A 2 -54.99 -22.81 24.55
CA GLN A 2 -53.53 -22.72 24.37
C GLN A 2 -53.27 -21.48 23.56
N GLU A 3 -52.65 -20.51 24.21
CA GLU A 3 -52.19 -19.28 23.57
C GLU A 3 -50.96 -19.59 22.72
N LYS A 4 -51.04 -19.29 21.42
CA LYS A 4 -49.92 -19.31 20.48
C LYS A 4 -49.17 -17.99 20.56
N ASN A 5 -47.97 -18.01 21.15
CA ASN A 5 -47.01 -16.89 21.07
C ASN A 5 -46.45 -16.81 19.66
N HIS A 6 -46.82 -15.78 18.91
CA HIS A 6 -46.15 -15.37 17.67
C HIS A 6 -44.95 -14.51 18.04
N GLN A 7 -43.75 -15.07 17.93
CA GLN A 7 -42.53 -14.26 17.96
C GLN A 7 -42.32 -13.63 16.57
N HIS A 8 -42.45 -12.32 16.51
CA HIS A 8 -41.98 -11.50 15.40
C HIS A 8 -40.45 -11.54 15.39
N ARG A 9 -39.86 -12.04 14.31
CA ARG A 9 -38.45 -11.88 14.01
C ARG A 9 -38.26 -10.58 13.28
N ASP A 10 -37.81 -9.55 13.99
CA ASP A 10 -37.31 -8.31 13.41
C ASP A 10 -35.95 -8.55 12.81
N GLY A 11 -35.90 -8.65 11.49
CA GLY A 11 -34.68 -8.86 10.71
C GLY A 11 -33.86 -7.57 10.50
N HIS A 12 -33.35 -6.96 11.53
CA HIS A 12 -32.28 -5.96 11.41
C HIS A 12 -30.99 -6.53 11.94
N GLY A 13 -30.28 -7.28 11.07
CA GLY A 13 -28.90 -7.67 11.30
C GLY A 13 -28.01 -6.43 11.26
N LEU A 14 -27.90 -5.75 12.39
CA LEU A 14 -26.79 -4.83 12.65
C LEU A 14 -25.50 -5.66 12.58
N TRP A 15 -24.61 -5.29 11.69
CA TRP A 15 -23.26 -5.81 11.64
C TRP A 15 -22.53 -5.36 12.91
N THR A 16 -22.68 -6.12 13.99
CA THR A 16 -21.86 -5.94 15.19
C THR A 16 -20.53 -6.62 14.93
N ASP A 17 -19.52 -5.82 14.72
CA ASP A 17 -18.12 -6.21 14.65
C ASP A 17 -17.67 -6.75 16.03
N GLN A 18 -17.86 -8.05 16.29
CA GLN A 18 -17.32 -8.75 17.45
C GLN A 18 -16.20 -9.68 17.00
N ASN A 19 -15.12 -9.10 16.45
CA ASN A 19 -13.80 -9.73 16.42
C ASN A 19 -12.74 -8.65 16.58
N VAL A 20 -12.54 -8.21 17.81
CA VAL A 20 -11.41 -7.33 18.17
C VAL A 20 -10.16 -8.22 18.34
N GLY A 21 -9.74 -8.85 17.24
CA GLY A 21 -8.34 -9.19 17.06
C GLY A 21 -7.61 -7.87 16.76
N LYS A 22 -6.41 -7.72 17.30
CA LYS A 22 -5.55 -6.54 17.16
C LYS A 22 -5.61 -6.02 15.72
N LEU A 23 -6.41 -4.97 15.49
CA LEU A 23 -6.62 -4.37 14.17
C LEU A 23 -5.26 -3.94 13.66
N ALA A 24 -4.87 -4.44 12.50
CA ALA A 24 -3.66 -3.97 11.82
C ALA A 24 -3.77 -2.46 11.67
N GLU A 25 -2.85 -1.73 12.26
CA GLU A 25 -2.85 -0.26 12.20
C GLU A 25 -2.30 0.16 10.85
N PHE A 26 -3.19 0.58 9.95
CA PHE A 26 -2.80 1.08 8.63
C PHE A 26 -2.43 2.57 8.71
N ASP A 27 -1.39 2.96 8.01
CA ASP A 27 -0.95 4.35 7.87
C ASP A 27 -1.56 5.02 6.65
N GLU A 28 -1.88 4.22 5.63
CA GLU A 28 -2.37 4.67 4.34
C GLU A 28 -3.55 3.82 3.86
N TYR A 29 -4.47 4.44 3.14
CA TYR A 29 -5.64 3.83 2.52
C TYR A 29 -5.57 4.08 1.02
N LEU A 30 -5.51 3.03 0.21
CA LEU A 30 -5.42 3.07 -1.23
C LEU A 30 -6.71 2.53 -1.86
N TYR A 31 -7.39 3.36 -2.64
CA TYR A 31 -8.56 3.00 -3.42
C TYR A 31 -8.14 2.92 -4.89
N ILE A 32 -8.30 1.75 -5.49
CA ILE A 32 -7.93 1.49 -6.88
C ILE A 32 -9.20 1.47 -7.72
N ASP A 33 -9.30 2.42 -8.62
CA ASP A 33 -10.33 2.50 -9.65
C ASP A 33 -9.96 1.55 -10.80
N TYR A 34 -10.38 0.29 -10.69
CA TYR A 34 -9.94 -0.76 -11.60
C TYR A 34 -10.52 -0.65 -13.02
N GLU A 35 -11.53 0.19 -13.24
CA GLU A 35 -12.02 0.51 -14.58
C GLU A 35 -11.07 1.45 -15.33
N ASN A 36 -10.44 2.39 -14.62
CA ASN A 36 -9.52 3.38 -15.18
C ASN A 36 -8.06 2.93 -15.19
N VAL A 37 -7.66 2.07 -14.23
CA VAL A 37 -6.29 1.59 -14.09
C VAL A 37 -6.28 0.10 -13.80
N GLN A 38 -5.57 -0.67 -14.64
CA GLN A 38 -5.43 -2.12 -14.50
C GLN A 38 -3.98 -2.54 -14.18
N ASP A 39 -3.08 -1.57 -14.20
CA ASP A 39 -1.65 -1.74 -13.91
C ASP A 39 -1.44 -1.64 -12.38
N VAL A 40 -1.72 -2.75 -11.68
CA VAL A 40 -1.56 -2.85 -10.23
C VAL A 40 -0.25 -3.58 -9.92
N ASN A 41 0.74 -2.84 -9.46
CA ASN A 41 2.01 -3.44 -9.03
C ASN A 41 1.93 -3.83 -7.54
N VAL A 42 1.64 -5.11 -7.30
CA VAL A 42 1.46 -5.66 -5.95
C VAL A 42 2.73 -5.57 -5.11
N ASP A 43 3.91 -5.60 -5.73
CA ASP A 43 5.21 -5.55 -5.04
C ASP A 43 5.45 -4.20 -4.34
N LEU A 44 4.71 -3.16 -4.72
CA LEU A 44 4.74 -1.84 -4.09
C LEU A 44 3.70 -1.67 -2.96
N ILE A 45 2.84 -2.69 -2.72
CA ILE A 45 1.87 -2.68 -1.63
C ILE A 45 2.58 -3.11 -0.34
N LYS A 46 2.57 -2.25 0.66
CA LYS A 46 3.17 -2.49 1.98
C LYS A 46 2.13 -3.01 2.96
N SER A 47 2.58 -3.72 3.99
CA SER A 47 1.71 -4.21 5.08
C SER A 47 1.01 -3.08 5.85
N THR A 48 1.51 -1.84 5.75
CA THR A 48 0.92 -0.66 6.39
C THR A 48 -0.13 0.05 5.53
N ILE A 49 -0.39 -0.44 4.32
CA ILE A 49 -1.38 0.11 3.39
C ILE A 49 -2.61 -0.80 3.36
N LYS A 50 -3.78 -0.24 3.66
CA LYS A 50 -5.05 -0.91 3.38
C LYS A 50 -5.46 -0.59 1.95
N VAL A 51 -5.67 -1.63 1.15
CA VAL A 51 -6.00 -1.48 -0.28
C VAL A 51 -7.41 -1.96 -0.53
N MET A 52 -8.18 -1.15 -1.24
CA MET A 52 -9.49 -1.54 -1.77
C MET A 52 -9.44 -1.46 -3.29
N ILE A 53 -9.52 -2.60 -3.96
CA ILE A 53 -9.58 -2.68 -5.43
C ILE A 53 -11.06 -2.73 -5.82
N ILE A 54 -11.54 -1.67 -6.43
CA ILE A 54 -12.96 -1.51 -6.74
C ILE A 54 -13.14 -1.78 -8.23
N VAL A 55 -13.98 -2.78 -8.51
CA VAL A 55 -14.26 -3.30 -9.85
C VAL A 55 -15.70 -2.97 -10.21
N GLY A 56 -15.90 -2.29 -11.32
CA GLY A 56 -17.22 -1.94 -11.81
C GLY A 56 -17.97 -3.11 -12.43
N GLU A 57 -19.27 -2.92 -12.67
CA GLU A 57 -20.15 -3.96 -13.21
C GLU A 57 -19.69 -4.47 -14.59
N ASN A 58 -19.18 -3.57 -15.43
CA ASN A 58 -18.75 -3.90 -16.79
C ASN A 58 -17.41 -4.62 -16.86
N GLN A 59 -16.63 -4.60 -15.78
CA GLN A 59 -15.34 -5.30 -15.72
C GLN A 59 -15.57 -6.79 -15.41
N THR A 60 -15.62 -7.60 -16.46
CA THR A 60 -15.92 -9.03 -16.34
C THR A 60 -14.68 -9.92 -16.21
N LYS A 61 -13.48 -9.38 -16.43
CA LYS A 61 -12.22 -10.12 -16.41
C LYS A 61 -11.20 -9.43 -15.51
N VAL A 62 -10.59 -10.22 -14.64
CA VAL A 62 -9.44 -9.83 -13.83
C VAL A 62 -8.35 -10.88 -14.03
N PRO A 63 -7.08 -10.50 -14.25
CA PRO A 63 -5.99 -11.45 -14.37
C PRO A 63 -5.88 -12.32 -13.12
N ILE A 64 -5.85 -13.64 -13.30
CA ILE A 64 -5.75 -14.59 -12.18
C ILE A 64 -4.45 -14.38 -11.40
N ASP A 65 -3.36 -14.03 -12.08
CA ASP A 65 -2.08 -13.75 -11.45
C ASP A 65 -2.16 -12.59 -10.46
N LEU A 66 -2.95 -11.56 -10.77
CA LEU A 66 -3.17 -10.42 -9.88
C LEU A 66 -3.94 -10.85 -8.63
N ILE A 67 -4.99 -11.68 -8.80
CA ILE A 67 -5.73 -12.26 -7.67
C ILE A 67 -4.79 -13.08 -6.77
N GLN A 68 -3.99 -13.99 -7.37
CA GLN A 68 -3.05 -14.83 -6.62
C GLN A 68 -2.00 -14.01 -5.86
N LYS A 69 -1.47 -12.95 -6.47
CA LYS A 69 -0.50 -12.05 -5.84
C LYS A 69 -1.11 -11.24 -4.69
N THR A 70 -2.40 -10.95 -4.72
CA THR A 70 -3.07 -10.20 -3.64
C THR A 70 -3.51 -11.08 -2.48
N GLN A 71 -3.69 -12.39 -2.65
CA GLN A 71 -4.11 -13.32 -1.60
C GLN A 71 -3.25 -13.29 -0.32
N PRO A 72 -1.88 -13.22 -0.40
CA PRO A 72 -1.04 -13.20 0.79
C PRO A 72 -1.25 -12.00 1.71
N PHE A 73 -1.88 -10.94 1.22
CA PHE A 73 -2.16 -9.74 2.00
C PHE A 73 -3.40 -9.86 2.91
N GLY A 74 -4.21 -10.93 2.73
CA GLY A 74 -5.39 -11.17 3.55
C GLY A 74 -6.35 -9.98 3.57
N GLU A 75 -6.73 -9.51 4.76
CA GLU A 75 -7.67 -8.40 4.93
C GLU A 75 -7.11 -7.02 4.53
N SER A 76 -5.79 -6.91 4.37
CA SER A 76 -5.16 -5.65 3.96
C SER A 76 -5.45 -5.30 2.50
N VAL A 77 -5.77 -6.28 1.64
CA VAL A 77 -6.17 -6.07 0.24
C VAL A 77 -7.56 -6.67 0.01
N GLN A 78 -8.52 -5.81 -0.23
CA GLN A 78 -9.91 -6.20 -0.45
C GLN A 78 -10.33 -5.94 -1.90
N TRP A 79 -11.00 -6.92 -2.50
CA TRP A 79 -11.64 -6.81 -3.79
C TRP A 79 -13.13 -6.54 -3.59
N LEU A 80 -13.62 -5.46 -4.17
CA LEU A 80 -15.02 -5.10 -4.12
C LEU A 80 -15.59 -4.94 -5.53
N ARG A 81 -16.53 -5.78 -5.89
CA ARG A 81 -17.30 -5.59 -7.11
C ARG A 81 -18.54 -4.76 -6.79
N VAL A 82 -18.70 -3.63 -7.48
CA VAL A 82 -19.85 -2.75 -7.31
C VAL A 82 -20.82 -2.94 -8.48
N GLY A 83 -22.10 -2.99 -8.18
CA GLY A 83 -23.17 -3.04 -9.16
C GLY A 83 -23.68 -1.64 -9.48
N GLY A 84 -24.23 -1.46 -10.66
CA GLY A 84 -24.88 -0.21 -11.09
C GLY A 84 -24.47 0.17 -12.50
N LYS A 85 -25.49 0.32 -13.36
CA LYS A 85 -25.34 0.79 -14.74
C LYS A 85 -25.51 2.30 -14.75
N GLY A 86 -24.46 3.02 -14.42
CA GLY A 86 -24.49 4.47 -14.44
C GLY A 86 -23.12 5.05 -14.74
N ARG A 87 -23.11 6.18 -15.43
CA ARG A 87 -21.90 6.97 -15.61
C ARG A 87 -21.44 7.38 -14.21
N ASN A 88 -20.16 7.14 -13.91
CA ASN A 88 -19.53 7.44 -12.61
C ASN A 88 -20.08 6.61 -11.41
N ALA A 89 -20.72 5.45 -11.65
CA ALA A 89 -21.22 4.61 -10.55
C ALA A 89 -20.08 4.20 -9.60
N LEU A 90 -18.94 3.80 -10.15
CA LEU A 90 -17.78 3.39 -9.38
C LEU A 90 -17.21 4.56 -8.55
N ASP A 91 -17.21 5.77 -9.09
CA ASP A 91 -16.69 6.97 -8.41
C ASP A 91 -17.45 7.26 -7.11
N PHE A 92 -18.77 7.06 -7.11
CA PHE A 92 -19.59 7.22 -5.90
C PHE A 92 -19.23 6.19 -4.82
N PHE A 93 -18.91 4.96 -5.21
CA PHE A 93 -18.47 3.95 -4.25
C PHE A 93 -17.09 4.29 -3.69
N ILE A 94 -16.15 4.73 -4.52
CA ILE A 94 -14.84 5.19 -4.05
C ILE A 94 -15.01 6.37 -3.09
N ALA A 95 -15.81 7.37 -3.45
CA ALA A 95 -16.07 8.53 -2.60
C ALA A 95 -16.72 8.14 -1.27
N PHE A 96 -17.66 7.18 -1.29
CA PHE A 96 -18.33 6.68 -0.08
C PHE A 96 -17.35 5.99 0.86
N PHE A 97 -16.54 5.02 0.37
CA PHE A 97 -15.59 4.29 1.21
C PHE A 97 -14.48 5.21 1.73
N LEU A 98 -13.97 6.09 0.87
CA LEU A 98 -12.99 7.10 1.28
C LEU A 98 -13.55 7.99 2.38
N GLY A 99 -14.77 8.51 2.23
CA GLY A 99 -15.41 9.34 3.25
C GLY A 99 -15.63 8.62 4.58
N LYS A 100 -16.05 7.34 4.52
CA LYS A 100 -16.19 6.47 5.70
C LYS A 100 -14.85 6.31 6.44
N ASP A 101 -13.79 5.98 5.69
CA ASP A 101 -12.48 5.72 6.28
C ASP A 101 -11.82 7.03 6.78
N VAL A 102 -12.02 8.17 6.10
CA VAL A 102 -11.61 9.50 6.57
C VAL A 102 -12.27 9.84 7.91
N SER A 103 -13.57 9.58 8.03
CA SER A 103 -14.31 9.83 9.29
C SER A 103 -13.77 8.99 10.44
N ALA A 104 -13.41 7.73 10.18
CA ALA A 104 -12.89 6.82 11.19
C ALA A 104 -11.41 7.09 11.55
N ASN A 105 -10.62 7.56 10.58
CA ASN A 105 -9.17 7.66 10.69
C ASN A 105 -8.62 8.99 10.11
N PRO A 106 -9.02 10.17 10.61
CA PRO A 106 -8.75 11.46 9.96
C PRO A 106 -7.26 11.83 9.87
N SER A 107 -6.40 11.24 10.67
CA SER A 107 -4.95 11.48 10.69
C SER A 107 -4.17 10.71 9.63
N LYS A 108 -4.81 9.70 9.00
CA LYS A 108 -4.17 8.81 8.02
C LYS A 108 -4.10 9.44 6.63
N THR A 109 -3.39 8.79 5.72
CA THR A 109 -3.25 9.24 4.33
C THR A 109 -4.19 8.46 3.42
N PHE A 110 -4.91 9.17 2.53
CA PHE A 110 -5.89 8.59 1.62
C PHE A 110 -5.45 8.80 0.17
N ILE A 111 -5.42 7.74 -0.60
CA ILE A 111 -4.88 7.73 -1.96
C ILE A 111 -5.92 7.12 -2.90
N ILE A 112 -6.25 7.82 -3.99
CA ILE A 112 -7.02 7.27 -5.10
C ILE A 112 -6.05 7.01 -6.25
N TYR A 113 -5.99 5.75 -6.70
CA TYR A 113 -5.27 5.39 -7.92
C TYR A 113 -6.26 5.36 -9.09
N SER A 114 -6.26 6.41 -9.88
CA SER A 114 -7.08 6.56 -11.08
C SER A 114 -6.50 7.63 -12.01
N LYS A 115 -6.67 7.44 -13.30
CA LYS A 115 -6.38 8.46 -14.33
C LYS A 115 -7.51 9.49 -14.46
N ASP A 116 -8.67 9.25 -13.86
CA ASP A 116 -9.81 10.15 -13.93
C ASP A 116 -9.59 11.38 -13.04
N THR A 117 -9.56 12.56 -13.65
CA THR A 117 -9.45 13.84 -12.96
C THR A 117 -10.74 14.26 -12.26
N GLY A 118 -11.84 13.54 -12.47
CA GLY A 118 -13.11 13.75 -11.77
C GLY A 118 -13.00 13.64 -10.25
N TYR A 119 -11.97 12.94 -9.75
CA TYR A 119 -11.69 12.88 -8.31
C TYR A 119 -10.98 14.12 -7.74
N ASP A 120 -10.38 14.98 -8.58
CA ASP A 120 -9.59 16.12 -8.11
C ASP A 120 -10.39 17.12 -7.26
N PRO A 121 -11.67 17.43 -7.57
CA PRO A 121 -12.50 18.27 -6.70
C PRO A 121 -12.68 17.70 -5.29
N LEU A 122 -12.91 16.37 -5.17
CA LEU A 122 -13.03 15.67 -3.89
C LEU A 122 -11.72 15.73 -3.11
N ILE A 123 -10.59 15.42 -3.76
CA ILE A 123 -9.26 15.49 -3.16
C ILE A 123 -8.96 16.91 -2.66
N ASN A 124 -9.25 17.93 -3.46
CA ASN A 124 -9.03 19.32 -3.08
C ASN A 124 -9.92 19.75 -1.90
N HIS A 125 -11.17 19.27 -1.84
CA HIS A 125 -12.05 19.52 -0.71
C HIS A 125 -11.48 18.89 0.57
N LEU A 126 -11.03 17.64 0.53
CA LEU A 126 -10.44 16.94 1.67
C LEU A 126 -9.18 17.64 2.18
N LYS A 127 -8.29 18.06 1.26
CA LYS A 127 -7.09 18.84 1.62
C LYS A 127 -7.44 20.15 2.35
N LYS A 128 -8.46 20.88 1.89
CA LYS A 128 -8.95 22.10 2.57
C LYS A 128 -9.48 21.83 3.98
N LYS A 129 -9.93 20.60 4.26
CA LYS A 129 -10.36 20.13 5.58
C LYS A 129 -9.20 19.58 6.42
N GLY A 130 -7.95 19.68 5.97
CA GLY A 130 -6.77 19.17 6.66
C GLY A 130 -6.52 17.67 6.52
N VAL A 131 -7.30 16.98 5.67
CA VAL A 131 -7.10 15.55 5.41
C VAL A 131 -5.96 15.35 4.42
N LYS A 132 -5.06 14.42 4.70
CA LYS A 132 -3.97 14.02 3.80
C LYS A 132 -4.55 13.14 2.68
N ALA A 133 -4.96 13.75 1.58
CA ALA A 133 -5.55 13.04 0.44
C ALA A 133 -4.86 13.41 -0.87
N LYS A 134 -4.74 12.43 -1.78
CA LYS A 134 -4.18 12.63 -3.11
C LYS A 134 -4.76 11.66 -4.12
N ARG A 135 -4.68 12.00 -5.41
CA ARG A 135 -4.82 11.07 -6.52
C ARG A 135 -3.44 10.80 -7.11
N ILE A 136 -3.20 9.56 -7.51
CA ILE A 136 -2.01 9.14 -8.24
C ILE A 136 -2.43 8.55 -9.59
N VAL A 137 -1.57 8.65 -10.59
CA VAL A 137 -1.79 8.11 -11.94
C VAL A 137 -0.85 6.96 -12.27
N SER A 138 0.12 6.71 -11.40
CA SER A 138 1.08 5.62 -11.50
C SER A 138 1.34 4.99 -10.14
N PHE A 139 1.48 3.67 -10.10
CA PHE A 139 1.80 2.94 -8.87
C PHE A 139 3.17 3.32 -8.29
N GLN A 140 4.10 3.78 -9.12
CA GLN A 140 5.41 4.26 -8.68
C GLN A 140 5.31 5.46 -7.73
N GLU A 141 4.24 6.26 -7.83
CA GLU A 141 4.00 7.38 -6.93
C GLU A 141 3.71 6.95 -5.47
N LEU A 142 3.36 5.67 -5.23
CA LEU A 142 3.27 5.11 -3.88
C LEU A 142 4.64 5.05 -3.21
N SER A 143 5.70 4.80 -3.97
CA SER A 143 7.07 4.73 -3.45
C SER A 143 7.63 6.11 -3.08
N HIS A 144 7.17 7.20 -3.74
CA HIS A 144 7.65 8.56 -3.51
C HIS A 144 7.03 9.26 -2.28
N HIS A 145 6.08 8.63 -1.57
CA HIS A 145 5.38 9.26 -0.44
C HIS A 145 5.95 8.92 0.92
N ARG A 146 7.15 8.40 0.94
CA ARG A 146 7.95 8.51 2.13
C ARG A 146 8.49 9.95 2.27
N LYS A 147 7.82 10.83 3.04
CA LYS A 147 8.58 11.59 4.04
C LYS A 147 8.98 10.58 5.11
N ILE A 148 9.81 9.62 4.71
CA ILE A 148 10.56 8.82 5.63
C ILE A 148 11.46 9.83 6.35
N LYS A 149 11.52 9.82 7.67
CA LYS A 149 12.84 9.94 8.29
C LYS A 149 13.65 8.84 7.62
N ILE A 150 14.33 9.19 6.53
CA ILE A 150 15.32 8.33 5.91
C ILE A 150 16.25 8.03 7.06
N ASP A 151 16.36 6.79 7.45
CA ASP A 151 17.42 6.41 8.37
C ASP A 151 18.74 6.47 7.59
N GLU A 152 19.18 7.70 7.30
CA GLU A 152 20.44 7.96 6.61
C GLU A 152 21.58 7.27 7.34
N ALA A 153 21.50 7.13 8.66
CA ALA A 153 22.48 6.41 9.45
C ALA A 153 22.45 4.90 9.14
N GLY A 154 21.28 4.30 9.02
CA GLY A 154 21.11 2.89 8.64
C GLY A 154 21.59 2.64 7.20
N ILE A 155 21.17 3.48 6.25
CA ILE A 155 21.63 3.40 4.85
C ILE A 155 23.15 3.53 4.77
N LYS A 156 23.71 4.55 5.41
CA LYS A 156 25.15 4.77 5.45
C LYS A 156 25.88 3.57 6.04
N ARG A 157 25.40 3.04 7.15
CA ARG A 157 26.00 1.87 7.80
C ARG A 157 25.99 0.65 6.89
N VAL A 158 24.91 0.39 6.17
CA VAL A 158 24.81 -0.72 5.22
C VAL A 158 25.76 -0.49 4.05
N ARG A 159 25.75 0.71 3.45
CA ARG A 159 26.63 1.07 2.32
C ARG A 159 28.11 0.90 2.68
N ASP A 160 28.55 1.50 3.79
CA ASP A 160 29.94 1.45 4.25
C ASP A 160 30.42 0.00 4.53
N ASN A 161 29.51 -0.88 4.97
CA ASN A 161 29.84 -2.29 5.19
C ASN A 161 29.85 -3.10 3.87
N LEU A 162 28.95 -2.80 2.93
CA LEU A 162 28.98 -3.41 1.60
C LEU A 162 30.21 -2.99 0.81
N ASP A 163 30.66 -1.74 0.96
CA ASP A 163 31.84 -1.23 0.27
C ASP A 163 33.13 -1.91 0.75
N LYS A 164 33.24 -2.21 2.04
CA LYS A 164 34.36 -2.99 2.60
C LYS A 164 34.42 -4.43 2.09
N LEU A 165 33.33 -4.94 1.51
CA LEU A 165 33.31 -6.29 0.95
C LEU A 165 33.85 -6.28 -0.49
N PRO A 166 34.77 -7.20 -0.82
CA PRO A 166 35.14 -7.44 -2.21
C PRO A 166 33.90 -7.73 -3.06
N ALA A 167 33.84 -7.21 -4.28
CA ALA A 167 32.63 -7.30 -5.15
C ALA A 167 32.11 -8.75 -5.33
N ASN A 168 33.02 -9.73 -5.36
CA ASN A 168 32.66 -11.15 -5.48
C ASN A 168 32.03 -11.75 -4.22
N LYS A 169 32.18 -11.10 -3.05
CA LYS A 169 31.62 -11.53 -1.75
C LYS A 169 30.33 -10.80 -1.38
N ARG A 170 29.93 -9.76 -2.13
CA ARG A 170 28.66 -9.07 -1.92
C ARG A 170 27.48 -10.00 -2.21
N PRO A 171 26.36 -9.94 -1.46
CA PRO A 171 25.17 -10.75 -1.68
C PRO A 171 24.63 -10.59 -3.12
N LYS A 172 24.38 -11.70 -3.83
CA LYS A 172 23.91 -11.67 -5.22
C LYS A 172 22.41 -11.92 -5.36
N LYS A 173 21.73 -12.30 -4.27
CA LYS A 173 20.28 -12.56 -4.24
C LYS A 173 19.62 -11.68 -3.18
N ARG A 174 18.37 -11.25 -3.43
CA ARG A 174 17.61 -10.41 -2.50
C ARG A 174 17.54 -11.04 -1.09
N LYS A 175 17.25 -12.34 -0.99
CA LYS A 175 17.22 -13.06 0.29
C LYS A 175 18.55 -12.99 1.07
N SER A 176 19.67 -13.13 0.37
CA SER A 176 21.00 -13.06 1.00
C SER A 176 21.34 -11.63 1.43
N LEU A 177 20.93 -10.64 0.64
CA LEU A 177 21.10 -9.23 0.99
C LEU A 177 20.27 -8.87 2.24
N THR A 178 19.01 -9.27 2.28
CA THR A 178 18.14 -9.05 3.45
C THR A 178 18.74 -9.68 4.70
N ALA A 179 19.21 -10.93 4.64
CA ALA A 179 19.85 -11.59 5.78
C ALA A 179 21.13 -10.87 6.22
N TYR A 180 21.92 -10.38 5.28
CA TYR A 180 23.12 -9.61 5.55
C TYR A 180 22.79 -8.28 6.28
N ILE A 181 21.78 -7.53 5.78
CA ILE A 181 21.36 -6.26 6.38
C ILE A 181 20.80 -6.48 7.79
N LEU A 182 19.97 -7.52 7.98
CA LEU A 182 19.47 -7.92 9.31
C LEU A 182 20.61 -8.15 10.31
N SER A 183 21.70 -8.79 9.87
CA SER A 183 22.86 -9.04 10.73
C SER A 183 23.66 -7.78 11.06
N LEU A 184 23.58 -6.74 10.22
CA LEU A 184 24.26 -5.46 10.45
C LEU A 184 23.49 -4.51 11.35
N LEU A 185 22.16 -4.51 11.22
CA LEU A 185 21.25 -3.58 11.90
C LEU A 185 20.63 -4.20 13.15
N THR A 186 21.39 -5.01 13.87
CA THR A 186 20.95 -5.61 15.14
C THR A 186 20.57 -4.52 16.14
N GLY A 187 19.38 -4.66 16.77
CA GLY A 187 18.85 -3.70 17.72
C GLY A 187 17.83 -2.69 17.13
N MET A 188 17.63 -2.69 15.82
CA MET A 188 16.52 -1.99 15.16
C MET A 188 15.27 -2.88 15.10
N GLU A 189 14.09 -2.27 15.09
CA GLU A 189 12.85 -3.00 14.84
C GLU A 189 12.79 -3.52 13.39
N GLN A 190 12.14 -4.67 13.18
CA GLN A 190 12.02 -5.27 11.84
C GLN A 190 11.47 -4.28 10.81
N LYS A 191 10.49 -3.46 11.20
CA LYS A 191 9.90 -2.43 10.34
C LYS A 191 10.90 -1.36 9.89
N GLU A 192 11.83 -0.98 10.76
CA GLU A 192 12.89 -0.01 10.44
C GLU A 192 13.91 -0.62 9.46
N ILE A 193 14.27 -1.87 9.68
CA ILE A 193 15.19 -2.61 8.79
C ILE A 193 14.58 -2.79 7.40
N ASP A 194 13.31 -3.16 7.32
CA ASP A 194 12.58 -3.28 6.05
C ASP A 194 12.56 -1.94 5.30
N ASN A 195 12.43 -0.84 6.05
CA ASN A 195 12.51 0.51 5.48
C ASN A 195 13.90 0.80 4.89
N VAL A 196 14.97 0.50 5.61
CA VAL A 196 16.33 0.70 5.11
C VAL A 196 16.57 -0.12 3.83
N ILE A 197 16.10 -1.38 3.79
CA ILE A 197 16.24 -2.24 2.62
C ILE A 197 15.55 -1.62 1.40
N GLU A 198 14.31 -1.15 1.57
CA GLU A 198 13.58 -0.54 0.46
C GLU A 198 14.22 0.77 0.00
N ASP A 199 14.73 1.59 0.93
CA ASP A 199 15.40 2.85 0.59
C ASP A 199 16.68 2.62 -0.22
N LEU A 200 17.42 1.56 0.05
CA LEU A 200 18.57 1.16 -0.76
C LEU A 200 18.19 0.87 -2.22
N PHE A 201 17.03 0.23 -2.45
CA PHE A 201 16.53 -0.02 -3.80
C PHE A 201 15.96 1.25 -4.46
N ILE A 202 15.20 2.06 -3.73
CA ILE A 202 14.63 3.32 -4.23
C ILE A 202 15.73 4.28 -4.67
N LYS A 203 16.78 4.42 -3.84
CA LYS A 203 17.94 5.27 -4.12
C LYS A 203 18.89 4.66 -5.14
N LYS A 204 18.57 3.49 -5.70
CA LYS A 204 19.40 2.72 -6.66
C LYS A 204 20.83 2.40 -6.15
N ILE A 205 21.09 2.55 -4.85
CA ILE A 205 22.34 2.07 -4.22
C ILE A 205 22.45 0.56 -4.40
N VAL A 206 21.30 -0.11 -4.39
CA VAL A 206 21.13 -1.52 -4.72
C VAL A 206 20.05 -1.66 -5.77
N TYR A 207 20.27 -2.44 -6.80
CA TYR A 207 19.27 -2.72 -7.84
C TYR A 207 19.37 -4.16 -8.33
N GLU A 208 18.30 -4.65 -8.95
CA GLU A 208 18.27 -6.00 -9.48
C GLU A 208 18.32 -5.96 -11.01
N GLU A 209 19.24 -6.72 -11.57
CA GLU A 209 19.41 -6.87 -13.02
C GLU A 209 19.52 -8.36 -13.35
N ASN A 210 18.64 -8.88 -14.18
CA ASN A 210 18.58 -10.30 -14.58
C ASN A 210 18.54 -11.28 -13.38
N GLY A 211 17.80 -10.95 -12.31
CA GLY A 211 17.70 -11.77 -11.10
C GLY A 211 18.92 -11.73 -10.19
N ILE A 212 19.87 -10.82 -10.46
CA ILE A 212 21.09 -10.65 -9.68
C ILE A 212 21.13 -9.25 -9.08
N ILE A 213 21.44 -9.17 -7.79
CA ILE A 213 21.64 -7.89 -7.09
C ILE A 213 22.96 -7.25 -7.55
N LYS A 214 22.86 -6.00 -7.94
CA LYS A 214 23.95 -5.10 -8.31
C LYS A 214 24.02 -3.95 -7.32
N TYR A 215 25.16 -3.26 -7.28
CA TYR A 215 25.47 -2.23 -6.31
C TYR A 215 26.05 -1.02 -7.01
N ASP A 216 25.54 0.16 -6.68
CA ASP A 216 26.13 1.46 -6.98
C ASP A 216 26.38 2.17 -5.65
N LEU A 217 27.57 1.96 -5.09
CA LEU A 217 27.94 2.43 -3.75
C LEU A 217 28.56 3.84 -3.78
N ASP A 218 28.87 4.36 -4.97
CA ASP A 218 29.49 5.68 -5.16
C ASP A 218 28.47 6.82 -5.29
N LEU A 219 27.17 6.49 -5.37
CA LEU A 219 26.09 7.48 -5.44
C LEU A 219 26.11 8.40 -4.21
N GLU A 220 26.28 9.70 -4.41
CA GLU A 220 26.16 10.69 -3.34
C GLU A 220 24.70 10.78 -2.90
N LEU A 221 24.47 10.81 -1.57
CA LEU A 221 23.12 10.82 -0.99
C LEU A 221 22.40 12.15 -1.22
N ASP A 222 23.14 13.21 -1.57
CA ASP A 222 22.64 14.58 -1.72
C ASP A 222 22.08 14.89 -3.11
N ASP A 223 22.34 14.06 -4.13
CA ASP A 223 21.92 14.30 -5.53
C ASP A 223 20.47 13.86 -5.83
N LEU A 224 19.69 13.44 -4.84
CA LEU A 224 18.35 12.84 -5.02
C LEU A 224 17.20 13.64 -4.40
N VAL A 225 17.43 14.95 -4.16
CA VAL A 225 16.36 15.89 -3.71
C VAL A 225 16.03 16.83 -4.87
N ASP A 226 15.22 16.33 -5.80
CA ASP A 226 14.40 17.12 -6.72
C ASP A 226 13.00 16.52 -6.84
#